data_259864c9bc903d3472258798d004ab3b
#
_entry.id   259864c9bc903d3472258798d004ab3b
#
_cell.length_a   1.000
_cell.length_b   1.000
_cell.length_c   1.000
_cell.angle_alpha   90.00
_cell.angle_beta   90.00
_cell.angle_gamma   90.00
#
_symmetry.space_group_name_H-M   'P 1'
#
loop_
_entity.id
_entity.type
_entity.pdbx_description
1 polymer ?
#
loop_
_entity_poly.entity_id
_entity_poly.type
_entity_poly.pdbx_seq_one_letter_code
_entity_poly.pdbx_strand_id
1 'polypeptide(L)'
;MGGFFGTISTKDCVNDLFYGTDYNSHLGTKRAGLVTYDEERGFSRSIHSLERHYFRSRFEDELDSFKGKQGLGVISDTDPQPIIVNSHLGRYAVVTVAKINNLREIADELLAERMHFSELSANNINQTELVALLINMGNTFVEGINKVYQKIEGSCSMLILTEDGIIAARDFLGRTPIVIGQKEGAYAVSSETTSFPNLDYQVLRDVGPGEIVRLRSNGIEVLQKPLSRCQICSFLWVYYGFPASDYEGINTEFVREKNGRLMGEKDTELEADLVCGIPDSGVGMAIGYSHGKKIPYKRAVLKYTPTWPRSFTPGNQMRRDLVARMKLIPNAAILKDQRIVFCDDSIVRGTQLRDNVRTFFENGAKEVHVRISCPPLVYGCPFIGFTSSKSDLELITRRIIKDLEGDDSKNLEKYATTGSPEYQKMVHEIGRRLGLTSVKFASLEDLIESIGLPKDRLCTHCFDGTSYCHEKDNE
;
A
#
# COMPACT_ATOMS: atom_id res chain seq x y z
N MET A 1 -3.84 -0.61 4.07
CA MET A 1 -3.55 0.67 3.41
C MET A 1 -4.83 1.12 2.72
N GLY A 2 -4.85 2.18 1.99
CA GLY A 2 -5.95 2.64 1.17
C GLY A 2 -5.39 3.39 -0.03
N GLY A 3 -6.28 3.84 -0.91
CA GLY A 3 -5.94 4.68 -2.03
C GLY A 3 -7.11 5.61 -2.36
N PHE A 4 -6.84 6.74 -2.94
CA PHE A 4 -7.84 7.71 -3.31
C PHE A 4 -7.64 8.21 -4.75
N PHE A 5 -8.72 8.72 -5.30
CA PHE A 5 -8.75 9.42 -6.58
C PHE A 5 -9.63 10.66 -6.45
N GLY A 6 -9.16 11.77 -6.98
CA GLY A 6 -9.94 13.01 -7.08
C GLY A 6 -9.87 13.54 -8.49
N THR A 7 -10.93 14.18 -8.98
CA THR A 7 -10.93 14.81 -10.29
C THR A 7 -11.77 16.08 -10.28
N ILE A 8 -11.29 17.07 -11.05
CA ILE A 8 -11.98 18.31 -11.32
C ILE A 8 -11.94 18.60 -12.82
N SER A 9 -13.07 18.94 -13.41
CA SER A 9 -13.26 19.06 -14.84
C SER A 9 -14.17 20.25 -15.20
N THR A 10 -14.09 20.69 -16.43
CA THR A 10 -15.05 21.63 -17.02
C THR A 10 -16.40 20.97 -17.36
N LYS A 11 -16.44 19.63 -17.41
CA LYS A 11 -17.64 18.81 -17.69
C LYS A 11 -17.95 17.92 -16.49
N ASP A 12 -19.05 17.17 -16.56
CA ASP A 12 -19.36 16.14 -15.55
C ASP A 12 -18.19 15.15 -15.43
N CYS A 13 -17.82 14.82 -14.18
CA CYS A 13 -16.64 14.01 -13.88
C CYS A 13 -16.97 12.65 -13.24
N VAL A 14 -18.25 12.28 -13.11
CA VAL A 14 -18.68 11.09 -12.36
C VAL A 14 -18.03 9.81 -12.89
N ASN A 15 -17.96 9.64 -14.22
CA ASN A 15 -17.33 8.45 -14.82
C ASN A 15 -15.82 8.38 -14.50
N ASP A 16 -15.10 9.48 -14.66
CA ASP A 16 -13.67 9.53 -14.32
C ASP A 16 -13.45 9.22 -12.83
N LEU A 17 -14.30 9.78 -11.96
CA LEU A 17 -14.25 9.54 -10.53
C LEU A 17 -14.48 8.06 -10.18
N PHE A 18 -15.50 7.46 -10.78
CA PHE A 18 -15.86 6.07 -10.54
C PHE A 18 -14.72 5.11 -10.95
N TYR A 19 -14.31 5.19 -12.22
CA TYR A 19 -13.26 4.30 -12.72
C TYR A 19 -11.89 4.62 -12.09
N GLY A 20 -11.55 5.89 -11.88
CA GLY A 20 -10.31 6.28 -11.21
C GLY A 20 -10.23 5.74 -9.79
N THR A 21 -11.36 5.71 -9.07
CA THR A 21 -11.43 5.11 -7.72
C THR A 21 -11.31 3.58 -7.78
N ASP A 22 -11.98 2.93 -8.75
CA ASP A 22 -11.92 1.47 -8.94
C ASP A 22 -10.49 0.97 -9.15
N TYR A 23 -9.66 1.71 -9.89
CA TYR A 23 -8.25 1.39 -10.08
C TYR A 23 -7.42 1.33 -8.79
N ASN A 24 -7.90 1.91 -7.69
CA ASN A 24 -7.28 1.79 -6.37
C ASN A 24 -7.78 0.57 -5.57
N SER A 25 -8.62 -0.31 -6.13
CA SER A 25 -9.24 -1.45 -5.41
C SER A 25 -8.23 -2.48 -4.90
N HIS A 26 -7.00 -2.52 -5.43
CA HIS A 26 -5.94 -3.38 -4.92
C HIS A 26 -5.30 -2.84 -3.62
N LEU A 27 -5.45 -1.56 -3.31
CA LEU A 27 -4.88 -0.91 -2.12
C LEU A 27 -5.71 -1.08 -0.86
N GLY A 28 -6.99 -1.47 -0.97
CA GLY A 28 -7.86 -1.68 0.18
C GLY A 28 -9.02 -2.62 -0.12
N THR A 29 -9.62 -3.19 0.92
CA THR A 29 -10.58 -4.30 0.78
C THR A 29 -11.81 -4.20 1.67
N LYS A 30 -11.91 -3.17 2.53
CA LYS A 30 -12.99 -3.12 3.52
C LYS A 30 -14.08 -2.12 3.22
N ARG A 31 -13.72 -0.94 2.79
CA ARG A 31 -14.63 0.19 2.59
C ARG A 31 -14.28 0.93 1.31
N ALA A 32 -15.29 1.55 0.73
CA ALA A 32 -15.11 2.53 -0.32
C ALA A 32 -16.17 3.63 -0.18
N GLY A 33 -15.84 4.81 -0.72
CA GLY A 33 -16.79 5.89 -0.77
C GLY A 33 -16.50 6.85 -1.91
N LEU A 34 -17.56 7.49 -2.38
CA LEU A 34 -17.55 8.53 -3.39
C LEU A 34 -18.23 9.78 -2.85
N VAL A 35 -17.74 10.94 -3.21
CA VAL A 35 -18.40 12.23 -3.00
C VAL A 35 -18.20 13.11 -4.22
N THR A 36 -19.26 13.78 -4.66
CA THR A 36 -19.22 14.82 -5.69
C THR A 36 -19.76 16.12 -5.15
N TYR A 37 -19.38 17.22 -5.77
CA TYR A 37 -19.95 18.53 -5.55
C TYR A 37 -20.54 19.08 -6.85
N ASP A 38 -21.77 19.53 -6.77
CA ASP A 38 -22.51 20.20 -7.84
C ASP A 38 -23.07 21.53 -7.31
N GLU A 39 -23.00 22.58 -8.11
CA GLU A 39 -23.41 23.92 -7.67
C GLU A 39 -24.92 24.01 -7.30
N GLU A 40 -25.77 23.19 -7.93
CA GLU A 40 -27.21 23.18 -7.68
C GLU A 40 -27.61 22.22 -6.55
N ARG A 41 -26.95 21.04 -6.48
CA ARG A 41 -27.30 19.95 -5.56
C ARG A 41 -26.44 19.93 -4.29
N GLY A 42 -25.30 20.62 -4.29
CA GLY A 42 -24.31 20.56 -3.21
C GLY A 42 -23.54 19.26 -3.23
N PHE A 43 -23.19 18.75 -2.04
CA PHE A 43 -22.44 17.51 -1.86
C PHE A 43 -23.36 16.28 -1.91
N SER A 44 -23.02 15.31 -2.76
CA SER A 44 -23.62 13.97 -2.81
C SER A 44 -22.60 12.93 -2.39
N ARG A 45 -22.92 12.05 -1.42
CA ARG A 45 -21.99 11.07 -0.84
C ARG A 45 -22.61 9.69 -0.78
N SER A 46 -21.85 8.65 -1.12
CA SER A 46 -22.17 7.25 -0.81
C SER A 46 -20.94 6.51 -0.26
N ILE A 47 -21.16 5.61 0.71
CA ILE A 47 -20.13 4.81 1.37
C ILE A 47 -20.62 3.37 1.48
N HIS A 48 -19.78 2.42 1.04
CA HIS A 48 -20.11 1.00 1.08
C HIS A 48 -19.02 0.13 1.70
N SER A 49 -19.44 -1.00 2.28
CA SER A 49 -18.54 -2.10 2.62
C SER A 49 -18.16 -2.90 1.38
N LEU A 50 -16.87 -3.17 1.23
CA LEU A 50 -16.31 -4.03 0.18
C LEU A 50 -15.98 -5.44 0.67
N GLU A 51 -16.26 -5.78 1.94
CA GLU A 51 -15.86 -7.07 2.53
C GLU A 51 -16.41 -8.29 1.80
N ARG A 52 -17.51 -8.14 1.07
CA ARG A 52 -18.17 -9.23 0.31
C ARG A 52 -18.45 -8.88 -1.14
N HIS A 53 -18.03 -7.73 -1.60
CA HIS A 53 -18.38 -7.19 -2.91
C HIS A 53 -17.20 -6.48 -3.55
N TYR A 54 -17.18 -6.41 -4.86
CA TYR A 54 -16.29 -5.54 -5.61
C TYR A 54 -16.81 -4.10 -5.61
N PHE A 55 -15.92 -3.14 -5.78
CA PHE A 55 -16.26 -1.72 -5.85
C PHE A 55 -17.36 -1.46 -6.89
N ARG A 56 -17.15 -1.91 -8.13
CA ARG A 56 -18.12 -1.70 -9.23
C ARG A 56 -19.51 -2.20 -8.87
N SER A 57 -19.64 -3.40 -8.37
CA SER A 57 -20.94 -4.00 -8.02
C SER A 57 -21.68 -3.29 -6.87
N ARG A 58 -21.03 -2.34 -6.21
CA ARG A 58 -21.63 -1.56 -5.13
C ARG A 58 -22.05 -0.16 -5.54
N PHE A 59 -21.34 0.43 -6.48
CA PHE A 59 -21.55 1.83 -6.86
C PHE A 59 -22.17 2.01 -8.24
N GLU A 60 -22.13 0.99 -9.12
CA GLU A 60 -22.61 1.11 -10.50
C GLU A 60 -24.08 1.51 -10.59
N ASP A 61 -24.94 0.90 -9.77
CA ASP A 61 -26.38 1.19 -9.73
C ASP A 61 -26.69 2.58 -9.16
N GLU A 62 -25.75 3.23 -8.49
CA GLU A 62 -25.92 4.53 -7.85
C GLU A 62 -25.33 5.69 -8.69
N LEU A 63 -24.63 5.40 -9.79
CA LEU A 63 -23.92 6.43 -10.56
C LEU A 63 -24.85 7.55 -11.05
N ASP A 64 -26.06 7.23 -11.44
CA ASP A 64 -27.05 8.21 -11.89
C ASP A 64 -27.51 9.19 -10.77
N SER A 65 -27.25 8.84 -9.51
CA SER A 65 -27.53 9.72 -8.38
C SER A 65 -26.45 10.79 -8.16
N PHE A 66 -25.25 10.55 -8.69
CA PHE A 66 -24.13 11.51 -8.64
C PHE A 66 -24.19 12.46 -9.84
N LYS A 67 -23.78 13.68 -9.60
CA LYS A 67 -23.56 14.70 -10.62
C LYS A 67 -22.50 15.67 -10.10
N GLY A 68 -21.70 16.20 -10.98
CA GLY A 68 -20.76 17.26 -10.62
C GLY A 68 -19.53 17.33 -11.50
N LYS A 69 -18.85 18.46 -11.40
CA LYS A 69 -17.60 18.71 -12.13
C LYS A 69 -16.37 18.42 -11.29
N GLN A 70 -16.56 18.07 -10.03
CA GLN A 70 -15.47 17.71 -9.11
C GLN A 70 -15.93 16.67 -8.10
N GLY A 71 -15.02 15.80 -7.69
CA GLY A 71 -15.33 14.76 -6.74
C GLY A 71 -14.10 14.03 -6.20
N LEU A 72 -14.29 13.31 -5.11
CA LEU A 72 -13.31 12.44 -4.47
C LEU A 72 -13.86 11.03 -4.34
N GLY A 73 -13.00 10.06 -4.54
CA GLY A 73 -13.26 8.66 -4.24
C GLY A 73 -12.13 8.04 -3.44
N VAL A 74 -12.46 7.05 -2.63
CA VAL A 74 -11.50 6.39 -1.75
C VAL A 74 -11.80 4.92 -1.57
N ILE A 75 -10.74 4.13 -1.54
CA ILE A 75 -10.75 2.73 -1.07
C ILE A 75 -9.99 2.70 0.25
N SER A 76 -10.54 2.07 1.29
CA SER A 76 -9.97 2.10 2.64
C SER A 76 -10.03 0.72 3.31
N ASP A 77 -9.02 0.41 4.12
CA ASP A 77 -9.00 -0.75 5.00
C ASP A 77 -9.39 -0.39 6.45
N THR A 78 -9.67 0.86 6.72
CA THR A 78 -9.98 1.35 8.08
C THR A 78 -11.39 1.89 8.17
N ASP A 79 -11.58 3.16 7.91
CA ASP A 79 -12.75 3.92 8.29
C ASP A 79 -13.72 4.15 7.12
N PRO A 80 -15.01 4.31 7.41
CA PRO A 80 -15.96 4.87 6.48
C PRO A 80 -15.55 6.30 6.13
N GLN A 81 -15.43 6.60 4.85
CA GLN A 81 -15.11 7.92 4.29
C GLN A 81 -15.62 7.98 2.84
N PRO A 82 -15.85 9.18 2.25
CA PRO A 82 -15.49 10.53 2.70
C PRO A 82 -16.30 11.04 3.90
N ILE A 83 -15.71 11.96 4.67
CA ILE A 83 -16.40 12.68 5.75
C ILE A 83 -16.77 14.09 5.24
N ILE A 84 -18.06 14.46 5.32
CA ILE A 84 -18.53 15.82 4.97
C ILE A 84 -18.59 16.63 6.26
N VAL A 85 -17.99 17.81 6.23
CA VAL A 85 -17.91 18.73 7.36
C VAL A 85 -18.49 20.10 6.98
N ASN A 86 -19.18 20.71 7.92
CA ASN A 86 -19.62 22.10 7.85
C ASN A 86 -18.97 22.88 8.99
N SER A 87 -18.08 23.79 8.67
CA SER A 87 -17.29 24.53 9.66
C SER A 87 -17.07 25.99 9.25
N HIS A 88 -16.29 26.74 10.04
CA HIS A 88 -15.88 28.12 9.70
C HIS A 88 -15.01 28.18 8.43
N LEU A 89 -14.42 27.06 7.98
CA LEU A 89 -13.71 26.97 6.69
C LEU A 89 -14.65 26.77 5.50
N GLY A 90 -15.95 26.74 5.72
CA GLY A 90 -16.98 26.39 4.76
C GLY A 90 -17.39 24.93 4.84
N ARG A 91 -18.18 24.47 3.87
CA ARG A 91 -18.52 23.06 3.70
C ARG A 91 -17.48 22.38 2.84
N TYR A 92 -17.00 21.23 3.29
CA TYR A 92 -16.02 20.43 2.55
C TYR A 92 -16.18 18.93 2.82
N ALA A 93 -15.61 18.10 1.94
CA ALA A 93 -15.47 16.67 2.19
C ALA A 93 -14.00 16.28 2.23
N VAL A 94 -13.62 15.34 3.10
CA VAL A 94 -12.23 14.89 3.26
C VAL A 94 -12.13 13.38 3.14
N VAL A 95 -11.07 12.93 2.44
CA VAL A 95 -10.62 11.54 2.40
C VAL A 95 -9.15 11.46 2.79
N THR A 96 -8.77 10.35 3.43
CA THR A 96 -7.41 10.16 3.94
C THR A 96 -6.86 8.78 3.59
N VAL A 97 -5.55 8.73 3.34
CA VAL A 97 -4.74 7.53 3.43
C VAL A 97 -3.80 7.75 4.61
N ALA A 98 -4.18 7.21 5.77
CA ALA A 98 -3.54 7.52 7.04
C ALA A 98 -3.30 6.29 7.91
N LYS A 99 -2.29 6.39 8.77
CA LYS A 99 -2.08 5.59 9.96
C LYS A 99 -1.68 6.52 11.09
N ILE A 100 -2.50 6.59 12.12
CA ILE A 100 -2.32 7.46 13.29
C ILE A 100 -2.14 6.57 14.52
N ASN A 101 -0.93 6.54 15.08
CA ASN A 101 -0.61 5.65 16.20
C ASN A 101 -1.12 6.21 17.54
N ASN A 102 -1.07 7.52 17.72
CA ASN A 102 -1.57 8.24 18.90
C ASN A 102 -3.04 8.69 18.77
N LEU A 103 -3.84 7.96 17.98
CA LEU A 103 -5.25 8.28 17.69
C LEU A 103 -6.08 8.53 18.96
N ARG A 104 -5.93 7.67 19.98
CA ARG A 104 -6.70 7.78 21.22
C ARG A 104 -6.29 8.99 22.05
N GLU A 105 -4.99 9.22 22.16
CA GLU A 105 -4.43 10.37 22.87
C GLU A 105 -4.97 11.69 22.33
N ILE A 106 -4.86 11.89 20.99
CA ILE A 106 -5.42 13.09 20.34
C ILE A 106 -6.94 13.17 20.52
N ALA A 107 -7.64 12.05 20.42
CA ALA A 107 -9.10 12.06 20.60
C ALA A 107 -9.52 12.43 22.02
N ASP A 108 -8.80 11.95 23.04
CA ASP A 108 -9.06 12.30 24.44
C ASP A 108 -8.80 13.79 24.70
N GLU A 109 -7.75 14.39 24.08
CA GLU A 109 -7.51 15.83 24.12
C GLU A 109 -8.69 16.61 23.52
N LEU A 110 -9.13 16.22 22.31
CA LEU A 110 -10.24 16.90 21.62
C LEU A 110 -11.56 16.79 22.39
N LEU A 111 -11.84 15.65 23.02
CA LEU A 111 -13.00 15.45 23.88
C LEU A 111 -12.93 16.32 25.13
N ALA A 112 -11.74 16.50 25.74
CA ALA A 112 -11.54 17.39 26.87
C ALA A 112 -11.79 18.86 26.49
N GLU A 113 -11.52 19.25 25.25
CA GLU A 113 -11.84 20.56 24.66
C GLU A 113 -13.33 20.67 24.23
N ARG A 114 -14.18 19.67 24.59
CA ARG A 114 -15.61 19.59 24.28
C ARG A 114 -15.93 19.45 22.78
N MET A 115 -14.97 18.98 21.97
CA MET A 115 -15.25 18.52 20.62
C MET A 115 -15.91 17.15 20.66
N HIS A 116 -16.56 16.75 19.60
CA HIS A 116 -17.27 15.46 19.54
C HIS A 116 -17.00 14.75 18.23
N PHE A 117 -17.13 13.43 18.28
CA PHE A 117 -17.06 12.55 17.12
C PHE A 117 -18.46 12.05 16.78
N SER A 118 -18.85 12.12 15.52
CA SER A 118 -20.17 11.74 15.01
C SER A 118 -20.13 10.49 14.12
N GLU A 119 -19.00 10.25 13.46
CA GLU A 119 -18.81 9.12 12.53
C GLU A 119 -18.06 7.99 13.25
N LEU A 120 -18.80 6.97 13.66
CA LEU A 120 -18.21 5.80 14.31
C LEU A 120 -17.73 4.76 13.29
N SER A 121 -16.55 4.22 13.50
CA SER A 121 -15.98 3.10 12.76
C SER A 121 -15.91 1.86 13.66
N ALA A 122 -16.89 0.96 13.54
CA ALA A 122 -16.94 -0.30 14.30
C ALA A 122 -16.68 -0.13 15.82
N ASN A 123 -17.33 0.84 16.44
CA ASN A 123 -17.16 1.27 17.85
C ASN A 123 -15.79 1.91 18.16
N ASN A 124 -15.03 2.32 17.16
CA ASN A 124 -13.79 3.07 17.32
C ASN A 124 -13.92 4.48 16.74
N ILE A 125 -13.00 5.35 17.13
CA ILE A 125 -12.88 6.69 16.56
C ILE A 125 -12.49 6.58 15.09
N ASN A 126 -13.18 7.34 14.24
CA ASN A 126 -12.87 7.44 12.82
C ASN A 126 -11.64 8.34 12.63
N GLN A 127 -10.55 7.80 12.05
CA GLN A 127 -9.31 8.56 11.84
C GLN A 127 -9.51 9.75 10.90
N THR A 128 -10.33 9.60 9.88
CA THR A 128 -10.61 10.67 8.91
C THR A 128 -11.40 11.81 9.57
N GLU A 129 -12.33 11.49 10.48
CA GLU A 129 -13.03 12.52 11.27
C GLU A 129 -12.08 13.24 12.23
N LEU A 130 -11.17 12.51 12.89
CA LEU A 130 -10.13 13.13 13.73
C LEU A 130 -9.29 14.12 12.93
N VAL A 131 -8.87 13.73 11.71
CA VAL A 131 -8.14 14.63 10.79
C VAL A 131 -8.99 15.86 10.46
N ALA A 132 -10.29 15.71 10.19
CA ALA A 132 -11.19 16.83 9.94
C ALA A 132 -11.32 17.78 11.14
N LEU A 133 -11.39 17.25 12.36
CA LEU A 133 -11.41 18.05 13.58
C LEU A 133 -10.11 18.84 13.78
N LEU A 134 -8.95 18.21 13.52
CA LEU A 134 -7.67 18.92 13.57
C LEU A 134 -7.55 20.00 12.50
N ILE A 135 -8.07 19.77 11.28
CA ILE A 135 -8.12 20.79 10.23
C ILE A 135 -8.95 21.98 10.69
N ASN A 136 -10.07 21.75 11.36
CA ASN A 136 -10.93 22.82 11.88
C ASN A 136 -10.32 23.63 13.03
N MET A 137 -9.20 23.21 13.60
CA MET A 137 -8.45 24.03 14.56
C MET A 137 -7.63 25.13 13.90
N GLY A 138 -7.45 25.12 12.56
CA GLY A 138 -6.78 26.18 11.81
C GLY A 138 -7.74 27.26 11.32
N ASN A 139 -7.25 28.47 11.08
CA ASN A 139 -8.04 29.54 10.47
C ASN A 139 -8.11 29.40 8.94
N THR A 140 -7.24 28.57 8.37
CA THR A 140 -7.20 28.23 6.95
C THR A 140 -6.96 26.72 6.80
N PHE A 141 -7.26 26.16 5.61
CA PHE A 141 -6.94 24.76 5.35
C PHE A 141 -5.44 24.46 5.50
N VAL A 142 -4.55 25.36 5.08
CA VAL A 142 -3.10 25.18 5.23
C VAL A 142 -2.69 25.10 6.70
N GLU A 143 -3.18 26.00 7.54
CA GLU A 143 -2.92 25.96 8.99
C GLU A 143 -3.46 24.68 9.62
N GLY A 144 -4.69 24.28 9.25
CA GLY A 144 -5.32 23.08 9.78
C GLY A 144 -4.57 21.80 9.36
N ILE A 145 -4.15 21.68 8.10
CA ILE A 145 -3.35 20.56 7.61
C ILE A 145 -2.00 20.49 8.34
N ASN A 146 -1.35 21.64 8.57
CA ASN A 146 -0.09 21.67 9.33
C ASN A 146 -0.30 21.25 10.80
N LYS A 147 -1.44 21.54 11.42
CA LYS A 147 -1.76 20.99 12.75
C LYS A 147 -1.91 19.49 12.74
N VAL A 148 -2.51 18.91 11.67
CA VAL A 148 -2.53 17.45 11.50
C VAL A 148 -1.11 16.90 11.49
N TYR A 149 -0.22 17.45 10.66
CA TYR A 149 1.16 16.99 10.56
C TYR A 149 1.96 17.12 11.86
N GLN A 150 1.67 18.14 12.67
CA GLN A 150 2.34 18.36 13.96
C GLN A 150 1.85 17.44 15.08
N LYS A 151 0.55 17.07 15.05
CA LYS A 151 -0.07 16.31 16.13
C LYS A 151 -0.02 14.79 15.94
N ILE A 152 -0.04 14.32 14.70
CA ILE A 152 -0.11 12.87 14.45
C ILE A 152 1.25 12.18 14.55
N GLU A 153 1.27 11.03 15.17
CA GLU A 153 2.36 10.06 15.06
C GLU A 153 1.99 9.01 14.01
N GLY A 154 2.72 8.99 12.87
CA GLY A 154 2.42 8.08 11.78
C GLY A 154 2.57 8.73 10.41
N SER A 155 1.58 8.58 9.54
CA SER A 155 1.52 9.29 8.26
C SER A 155 0.08 9.60 7.86
N CYS A 156 -0.11 10.67 7.09
CA CYS A 156 -1.40 11.07 6.56
C CYS A 156 -1.25 11.87 5.27
N SER A 157 -1.68 11.28 4.15
CA SER A 157 -1.98 12.01 2.92
C SER A 157 -3.50 12.18 2.80
N MET A 158 -3.95 13.32 2.26
CA MET A 158 -5.37 13.64 2.22
C MET A 158 -5.77 14.41 0.96
N LEU A 159 -7.05 14.25 0.58
CA LEU A 159 -7.71 15.11 -0.39
C LEU A 159 -8.92 15.77 0.28
N ILE A 160 -9.12 17.05 0.01
CA ILE A 160 -10.24 17.84 0.53
C ILE A 160 -10.99 18.43 -0.66
N LEU A 161 -12.27 18.07 -0.80
CA LEU A 161 -13.17 18.65 -1.79
C LEU A 161 -13.87 19.85 -1.17
N THR A 162 -13.67 21.03 -1.74
CA THR A 162 -14.34 22.28 -1.37
C THR A 162 -15.21 22.74 -2.53
N GLU A 163 -16.02 23.77 -2.33
CA GLU A 163 -16.75 24.44 -3.41
C GLU A 163 -15.82 25.06 -4.47
N ASP A 164 -14.59 25.46 -4.06
CA ASP A 164 -13.57 26.13 -4.89
C ASP A 164 -12.49 25.16 -5.42
N GLY A 165 -12.74 23.87 -5.46
CA GLY A 165 -11.79 22.90 -6.00
C GLY A 165 -11.32 21.85 -5.01
N ILE A 166 -10.28 21.10 -5.39
CA ILE A 166 -9.70 20.01 -4.63
C ILE A 166 -8.37 20.43 -4.03
N ILE A 167 -8.22 20.33 -2.71
CA ILE A 167 -6.93 20.47 -2.04
C ILE A 167 -6.32 19.09 -1.87
N ALA A 168 -5.09 18.92 -2.34
CA ALA A 168 -4.31 17.70 -2.14
C ALA A 168 -3.10 18.03 -1.23
N ALA A 169 -2.94 17.25 -0.17
CA ALA A 169 -1.87 17.43 0.81
C ALA A 169 -1.17 16.08 1.04
N ARG A 170 0.09 16.01 0.62
CA ARG A 170 0.89 14.80 0.78
C ARG A 170 1.48 14.74 2.18
N ASP A 171 1.53 13.53 2.74
CA ASP A 171 2.20 13.22 4.00
C ASP A 171 3.47 14.03 4.22
N PHE A 172 3.70 14.47 5.47
CA PHE A 172 4.79 15.37 5.84
C PHE A 172 6.17 14.94 5.33
N LEU A 173 6.48 13.64 5.40
CA LEU A 173 7.70 13.05 4.85
C LEU A 173 7.48 12.36 3.49
N GLY A 174 6.31 12.49 2.88
CA GLY A 174 6.01 11.93 1.57
C GLY A 174 5.95 10.41 1.51
N ARG A 175 5.71 9.72 2.63
CA ARG A 175 5.67 8.24 2.69
C ARG A 175 4.63 7.61 1.80
N THR A 176 3.46 8.25 1.72
CA THR A 176 2.39 7.87 0.80
C THR A 176 2.35 8.85 -0.37
N PRO A 177 2.39 8.36 -1.61
CA PRO A 177 2.47 9.21 -2.79
C PRO A 177 1.15 9.88 -3.11
N ILE A 178 1.23 11.03 -3.77
CA ILE A 178 0.13 11.69 -4.49
C ILE A 178 0.69 12.14 -5.84
N VAL A 179 0.02 11.74 -6.91
CA VAL A 179 0.38 12.12 -8.28
C VAL A 179 -0.74 12.93 -8.91
N ILE A 180 -0.38 13.93 -9.69
CA ILE A 180 -1.31 14.78 -10.44
C ILE A 180 -1.26 14.40 -11.92
N GLY A 181 -2.43 14.17 -12.49
CA GLY A 181 -2.64 13.97 -13.93
C GLY A 181 -3.41 15.13 -14.54
N GLN A 182 -3.20 15.34 -15.82
CA GLN A 182 -3.87 16.38 -16.62
C GLN A 182 -4.38 15.80 -17.93
N LYS A 183 -5.58 16.21 -18.32
CA LYS A 183 -6.10 16.07 -19.69
C LYS A 183 -6.82 17.35 -20.10
N GLU A 184 -7.29 17.44 -21.33
CA GLU A 184 -8.00 18.61 -21.82
C GLU A 184 -9.23 18.92 -20.95
N GLY A 185 -9.22 20.09 -20.31
CA GLY A 185 -10.31 20.59 -19.48
C GLY A 185 -10.46 19.87 -18.12
N ALA A 186 -9.49 19.05 -17.69
CA ALA A 186 -9.55 18.35 -16.40
C ALA A 186 -8.19 18.09 -15.76
N TYR A 187 -8.20 18.03 -14.43
CA TYR A 187 -7.10 17.54 -13.60
C TYR A 187 -7.58 16.37 -12.75
N ALA A 188 -6.70 15.42 -12.52
CA ALA A 188 -6.89 14.33 -11.56
C ALA A 188 -5.77 14.30 -10.54
N VAL A 189 -6.06 13.75 -9.38
CA VAL A 189 -5.10 13.49 -8.31
C VAL A 189 -5.35 12.08 -7.76
N SER A 190 -4.29 11.28 -7.66
CA SER A 190 -4.41 9.87 -7.28
C SER A 190 -3.26 9.42 -6.40
N SER A 191 -3.46 8.32 -5.69
CA SER A 191 -2.40 7.63 -4.94
C SER A 191 -1.35 6.99 -5.85
N GLU A 192 -1.71 6.67 -7.10
CA GLU A 192 -0.81 6.07 -8.10
C GLU A 192 -1.28 6.36 -9.54
N THR A 193 -0.43 6.09 -10.52
CA THR A 193 -0.67 6.45 -11.92
C THR A 193 -1.53 5.45 -12.70
N THR A 194 -1.87 4.30 -12.14
CA THR A 194 -2.52 3.16 -12.83
C THR A 194 -3.76 3.54 -13.63
N SER A 195 -4.59 4.45 -13.12
CA SER A 195 -5.84 4.86 -13.78
C SER A 195 -5.62 5.81 -14.95
N PHE A 196 -4.51 6.55 -14.98
CA PHE A 196 -4.33 7.68 -15.88
C PHE A 196 -4.34 7.30 -17.37
N PRO A 197 -3.62 6.26 -17.81
CA PRO A 197 -3.62 5.91 -19.24
C PRO A 197 -5.01 5.57 -19.79
N ASN A 198 -5.83 4.89 -18.99
CA ASN A 198 -7.16 4.45 -19.43
C ASN A 198 -8.25 5.51 -19.26
N LEU A 199 -7.96 6.61 -18.58
CA LEU A 199 -8.83 7.77 -18.41
C LEU A 199 -8.31 9.00 -19.18
N ASP A 200 -7.34 8.81 -20.08
CA ASP A 200 -6.73 9.82 -20.93
C ASP A 200 -5.98 10.93 -20.17
N TYR A 201 -5.60 10.68 -18.90
CA TYR A 201 -4.74 11.60 -18.16
C TYR A 201 -3.27 11.35 -18.44
N GLN A 202 -2.52 12.41 -18.67
CA GLN A 202 -1.07 12.38 -18.67
C GLN A 202 -0.54 12.76 -17.28
N VAL A 203 0.49 12.06 -16.81
CA VAL A 203 1.17 12.41 -15.56
C VAL A 203 1.77 13.80 -15.70
N LEU A 204 1.39 14.72 -14.82
CA LEU A 204 1.96 16.06 -14.78
C LEU A 204 3.14 16.13 -13.81
N ARG A 205 2.95 15.70 -12.58
CA ARG A 205 4.00 15.62 -11.55
C ARG A 205 3.51 14.89 -10.29
N ASP A 206 4.45 14.49 -9.47
CA ASP A 206 4.17 14.11 -8.08
C ASP A 206 4.00 15.35 -7.20
N VAL A 207 3.17 15.26 -6.17
CA VAL A 207 3.11 16.23 -5.07
C VAL A 207 4.26 15.93 -4.13
N GLY A 208 5.05 16.92 -3.74
CA GLY A 208 6.21 16.74 -2.87
C GLY A 208 5.86 16.46 -1.41
N PRO A 209 6.83 16.08 -0.56
CA PRO A 209 6.61 15.82 0.87
C PRO A 209 6.10 17.08 1.58
N GLY A 210 5.00 16.96 2.34
CA GLY A 210 4.39 18.08 3.04
C GLY A 210 3.83 19.18 2.14
N GLU A 211 3.86 19.01 0.82
CA GLU A 211 3.31 19.98 -0.14
C GLU A 211 1.78 19.97 -0.09
N ILE A 212 1.21 21.17 -0.19
CA ILE A 212 -0.24 21.39 -0.28
C ILE A 212 -0.53 22.14 -1.57
N VAL A 213 -1.39 21.57 -2.41
CA VAL A 213 -1.81 22.17 -3.68
C VAL A 213 -3.31 22.24 -3.78
N ARG A 214 -3.82 23.22 -4.50
CA ARG A 214 -5.24 23.31 -4.89
C ARG A 214 -5.37 23.12 -6.39
N LEU A 215 -6.21 22.20 -6.78
CA LEU A 215 -6.59 21.96 -8.17
C LEU A 215 -7.93 22.66 -8.44
N ARG A 216 -7.97 23.45 -9.53
CA ARG A 216 -9.18 24.01 -10.14
C ARG A 216 -9.25 23.55 -11.59
N SER A 217 -10.40 23.64 -12.24
CA SER A 217 -10.53 23.25 -13.64
C SER A 217 -9.64 24.05 -14.62
N ASN A 218 -9.17 25.22 -14.18
CA ASN A 218 -8.32 26.14 -14.96
C ASN A 218 -6.85 26.14 -14.53
N GLY A 219 -6.45 25.35 -13.54
CA GLY A 219 -5.04 25.31 -13.10
C GLY A 219 -4.81 24.76 -11.71
N ILE A 220 -3.54 24.78 -11.31
CA ILE A 220 -3.05 24.28 -10.03
C ILE A 220 -2.35 25.43 -9.29
N GLU A 221 -2.73 25.61 -8.05
CA GLU A 221 -2.15 26.60 -7.13
C GLU A 221 -1.35 25.88 -6.04
N VAL A 222 -0.09 26.26 -5.84
CA VAL A 222 0.73 25.77 -4.72
C VAL A 222 0.43 26.60 -3.49
N LEU A 223 -0.27 26.02 -2.51
CA LEU A 223 -0.61 26.67 -1.25
C LEU A 223 0.54 26.59 -0.23
N GLN A 224 1.29 25.49 -0.26
CA GLN A 224 2.50 25.27 0.53
C GLN A 224 3.52 24.51 -0.30
N LYS A 225 4.75 25.01 -0.36
CA LYS A 225 5.85 24.37 -1.09
C LYS A 225 6.27 23.06 -0.41
N PRO A 226 6.84 22.11 -1.16
CA PRO A 226 7.33 20.87 -0.59
C PRO A 226 8.48 21.11 0.39
N LEU A 227 8.57 20.24 1.37
CA LEU A 227 9.69 20.16 2.29
C LEU A 227 10.92 19.52 1.60
N SER A 228 12.11 19.78 2.13
CA SER A 228 13.35 19.26 1.57
C SER A 228 13.55 17.77 1.79
N ARG A 229 13.07 17.23 2.93
CA ARG A 229 13.22 15.84 3.33
C ARG A 229 12.08 14.99 2.78
N CYS A 230 12.43 13.87 2.13
CA CYS A 230 11.50 12.87 1.62
C CYS A 230 11.84 11.50 2.20
N GLN A 231 10.84 10.70 2.53
CA GLN A 231 10.95 9.31 3.00
C GLN A 231 9.85 8.47 2.38
N ILE A 232 9.82 8.41 1.05
CA ILE A 232 8.81 7.60 0.36
C ILE A 232 8.96 6.11 0.72
N CYS A 233 7.87 5.42 0.94
CA CYS A 233 7.88 4.02 1.33
C CYS A 233 8.47 3.13 0.22
N SER A 234 9.60 2.47 0.48
CA SER A 234 10.23 1.55 -0.48
C SER A 234 9.35 0.32 -0.79
N PHE A 235 8.44 -0.04 0.11
CA PHE A 235 7.54 -1.17 -0.07
C PHE A 235 6.44 -0.93 -1.13
N LEU A 236 6.29 0.30 -1.62
CA LEU A 236 5.47 0.61 -2.78
C LEU A 236 5.94 -0.19 -4.01
N TRP A 237 7.23 -0.22 -4.28
CA TRP A 237 7.80 -0.98 -5.39
C TRP A 237 7.87 -2.48 -5.12
N VAL A 238 7.95 -2.90 -3.86
CA VAL A 238 7.99 -4.32 -3.48
C VAL A 238 6.62 -4.97 -3.67
N TYR A 239 5.56 -4.38 -3.10
CA TYR A 239 4.26 -5.04 -3.01
C TYR A 239 3.06 -4.14 -3.35
N TYR A 240 2.96 -2.94 -2.74
CA TYR A 240 1.73 -2.16 -2.81
C TYR A 240 1.40 -1.66 -4.19
N GLY A 241 2.38 -1.12 -4.91
CA GLY A 241 2.19 -0.53 -6.23
C GLY A 241 1.69 -1.54 -7.23
N PHE A 242 0.71 -1.14 -8.02
CA PHE A 242 0.33 -1.91 -9.19
C PHE A 242 1.50 -1.97 -10.17
N PRO A 243 1.74 -3.07 -10.90
CA PRO A 243 2.89 -3.19 -11.81
C PRO A 243 3.03 -2.04 -12.81
N ALA A 244 1.91 -1.53 -13.33
CA ALA A 244 1.90 -0.42 -14.28
C ALA A 244 2.02 0.97 -13.65
N SER A 245 2.12 1.06 -12.30
CA SER A 245 2.22 2.35 -11.60
C SER A 245 3.63 2.89 -11.56
N ASP A 246 3.72 4.22 -11.60
CA ASP A 246 4.94 4.97 -11.35
C ASP A 246 4.82 5.75 -10.04
N TYR A 247 5.92 5.82 -9.30
CA TYR A 247 6.09 6.67 -8.13
C TYR A 247 7.39 7.44 -8.27
N GLU A 248 7.38 8.75 -8.08
CA GLU A 248 8.53 9.64 -8.33
C GLU A 248 9.11 9.43 -9.74
N GLY A 249 8.28 9.11 -10.73
CA GLY A 249 8.68 8.80 -12.10
C GLY A 249 9.34 7.43 -12.30
N ILE A 250 9.31 6.53 -11.30
CA ILE A 250 9.96 5.22 -11.34
C ILE A 250 8.90 4.12 -11.39
N ASN A 251 8.94 3.34 -12.47
CA ASN A 251 7.97 2.28 -12.73
C ASN A 251 8.15 1.08 -11.79
N THR A 252 7.05 0.57 -11.26
CA THR A 252 7.03 -0.54 -10.30
C THR A 252 7.54 -1.84 -10.91
N GLU A 253 7.10 -2.19 -12.12
CA GLU A 253 7.51 -3.45 -12.77
C GLU A 253 9.00 -3.45 -13.12
N PHE A 254 9.53 -2.32 -13.62
CA PHE A 254 10.97 -2.21 -13.91
C PHE A 254 11.84 -2.39 -12.66
N VAL A 255 11.40 -1.88 -11.51
CA VAL A 255 12.10 -2.09 -10.24
C VAL A 255 12.09 -3.57 -9.86
N ARG A 256 10.93 -4.24 -9.96
CA ARG A 256 10.80 -5.66 -9.65
C ARG A 256 11.66 -6.53 -10.56
N GLU A 257 11.66 -6.28 -11.86
CA GLU A 257 12.51 -7.00 -12.80
C GLU A 257 14.01 -6.74 -12.54
N LYS A 258 14.41 -5.49 -12.31
CA LYS A 258 15.81 -5.16 -12.00
C LYS A 258 16.28 -5.87 -10.73
N ASN A 259 15.48 -5.84 -9.67
CA ASN A 259 15.79 -6.51 -8.41
C ASN A 259 15.90 -8.03 -8.58
N GLY A 260 14.97 -8.64 -9.30
CA GLY A 260 15.03 -10.06 -9.65
C GLY A 260 16.29 -10.43 -10.43
N ARG A 261 16.68 -9.60 -11.41
CA ARG A 261 17.89 -9.81 -12.21
C ARG A 261 19.15 -9.76 -11.35
N LEU A 262 19.30 -8.75 -10.51
CA LEU A 262 20.44 -8.64 -9.58
C LEU A 262 20.55 -9.86 -8.68
N MET A 263 19.42 -10.32 -8.14
CA MET A 263 19.40 -11.52 -7.30
C MET A 263 19.77 -12.78 -8.10
N GLY A 264 19.27 -12.94 -9.33
CA GLY A 264 19.59 -14.07 -10.20
C GLY A 264 21.08 -14.14 -10.58
N GLU A 265 21.69 -12.97 -10.87
CA GLU A 265 23.13 -12.85 -11.18
C GLU A 265 24.01 -13.23 -9.97
N LYS A 266 23.59 -12.90 -8.75
CA LYS A 266 24.31 -13.19 -7.49
C LYS A 266 24.08 -14.60 -6.96
N ASP A 267 23.06 -15.32 -7.41
CA ASP A 267 22.71 -16.66 -6.93
C ASP A 267 23.45 -17.77 -7.72
N THR A 268 24.78 -17.67 -7.74
CA THR A 268 25.65 -18.50 -8.59
C THR A 268 25.64 -19.97 -8.21
N GLU A 269 25.56 -20.30 -6.93
CA GLU A 269 25.68 -21.65 -6.38
C GLU A 269 24.42 -22.50 -6.56
N LEU A 270 23.26 -21.87 -6.79
CA LEU A 270 22.00 -22.57 -6.94
C LEU A 270 21.93 -23.26 -8.31
N GLU A 271 21.66 -24.55 -8.32
CA GLU A 271 21.22 -25.27 -9.50
C GLU A 271 19.69 -25.42 -9.49
N ALA A 272 19.04 -24.88 -10.50
CA ALA A 272 17.58 -24.98 -10.67
C ALA A 272 17.22 -25.13 -12.14
N ASP A 273 16.09 -25.79 -12.41
CA ASP A 273 15.65 -26.12 -13.75
C ASP A 273 14.75 -25.01 -14.34
N LEU A 274 14.02 -24.31 -13.50
CA LEU A 274 13.14 -23.21 -13.91
C LEU A 274 12.82 -22.25 -12.76
N VAL A 275 12.30 -21.08 -13.11
CA VAL A 275 11.77 -20.09 -12.16
C VAL A 275 10.29 -19.82 -12.42
N CYS A 276 9.54 -19.54 -11.36
CA CYS A 276 8.14 -19.15 -11.39
C CYS A 276 7.90 -18.01 -10.39
N GLY A 277 7.09 -17.01 -10.76
CA GLY A 277 6.59 -16.01 -9.80
C GLY A 277 5.34 -16.52 -9.09
N ILE A 278 5.23 -16.24 -7.79
CA ILE A 278 3.95 -16.36 -7.09
C ILE A 278 3.01 -15.28 -7.67
N PRO A 279 1.88 -15.64 -8.27
CA PRO A 279 0.99 -14.65 -8.91
C PRO A 279 0.24 -13.78 -7.88
N ASP A 280 0.12 -12.46 -8.08
CA ASP A 280 0.68 -11.68 -9.20
C ASP A 280 2.00 -10.98 -8.78
N SER A 281 2.25 -10.83 -7.47
CA SER A 281 3.30 -10.00 -6.86
C SER A 281 4.73 -10.43 -7.21
N GLY A 282 4.98 -11.73 -7.31
CA GLY A 282 6.29 -12.27 -7.60
C GLY A 282 6.65 -12.38 -9.10
N VAL A 283 5.74 -11.99 -10.01
CA VAL A 283 5.93 -12.24 -11.46
C VAL A 283 7.06 -11.40 -12.04
N GLY A 284 7.07 -10.08 -11.83
CA GLY A 284 8.12 -9.21 -12.34
C GLY A 284 9.51 -9.59 -11.84
N MET A 285 9.62 -9.89 -10.53
CA MET A 285 10.87 -10.40 -9.96
C MET A 285 11.32 -11.72 -10.62
N ALA A 286 10.39 -12.66 -10.84
CA ALA A 286 10.71 -13.95 -11.45
C ALA A 286 11.18 -13.82 -12.89
N ILE A 287 10.61 -12.90 -13.67
CA ILE A 287 11.07 -12.57 -15.01
C ILE A 287 12.51 -12.04 -14.96
N GLY A 288 12.76 -11.06 -14.09
CA GLY A 288 14.11 -10.54 -13.88
C GLY A 288 15.10 -11.62 -13.43
N TYR A 289 14.72 -12.45 -12.46
CA TYR A 289 15.56 -13.54 -11.96
C TYR A 289 15.88 -14.57 -13.06
N SER A 290 14.90 -14.88 -13.92
CA SER A 290 15.10 -15.75 -15.09
C SER A 290 16.21 -15.22 -16.00
N HIS A 291 16.20 -13.91 -16.27
CA HIS A 291 17.23 -13.27 -17.09
C HIS A 291 18.61 -13.28 -16.40
N GLY A 292 18.67 -12.95 -15.11
CA GLY A 292 19.93 -12.92 -14.35
C GLY A 292 20.55 -14.30 -14.16
N LYS A 293 19.74 -15.30 -13.81
CA LYS A 293 20.18 -16.68 -13.59
C LYS A 293 20.37 -17.47 -14.89
N LYS A 294 19.77 -16.99 -16.01
CA LYS A 294 19.74 -17.66 -17.32
C LYS A 294 19.04 -19.04 -17.29
N ILE A 295 17.94 -19.14 -16.55
CA ILE A 295 17.07 -20.32 -16.51
C ILE A 295 15.65 -19.93 -16.98
N PRO A 296 14.88 -20.86 -17.58
CA PRO A 296 13.58 -20.51 -18.15
C PRO A 296 12.55 -20.11 -17.10
N TYR A 297 11.80 -19.05 -17.37
CA TYR A 297 10.57 -18.74 -16.65
C TYR A 297 9.43 -19.63 -17.14
N LYS A 298 8.71 -20.28 -16.21
CA LYS A 298 7.51 -21.06 -16.52
C LYS A 298 6.42 -20.81 -15.48
N ARG A 299 5.17 -20.83 -15.90
CA ARG A 299 4.01 -20.66 -15.01
C ARG A 299 3.66 -21.98 -14.32
N ALA A 300 4.48 -22.37 -13.35
CA ALA A 300 4.26 -23.56 -12.53
C ALA A 300 3.07 -23.41 -11.57
N VAL A 301 2.64 -22.16 -11.31
CA VAL A 301 1.47 -21.82 -10.51
C VAL A 301 0.68 -20.72 -11.20
N LEU A 302 -0.64 -20.83 -11.16
CA LEU A 302 -1.56 -19.87 -11.77
C LEU A 302 -2.56 -19.37 -10.72
N LYS A 303 -2.91 -18.08 -10.80
CA LYS A 303 -4.00 -17.52 -10.01
C LYS A 303 -5.34 -17.92 -10.61
N TYR A 304 -6.24 -18.41 -9.77
CA TYR A 304 -7.62 -18.66 -10.18
C TYR A 304 -8.43 -17.37 -10.11
N THR A 305 -8.65 -16.75 -11.25
CA THR A 305 -9.25 -15.42 -11.37
C THR A 305 -10.73 -15.34 -10.95
N PRO A 306 -11.60 -16.39 -11.20
CA PRO A 306 -13.01 -16.33 -10.78
C PRO A 306 -13.21 -16.49 -9.27
N THR A 307 -12.16 -16.39 -8.46
CA THR A 307 -12.28 -16.49 -7.02
C THR A 307 -12.87 -15.22 -6.41
N TRP A 308 -13.47 -15.44 -5.29
CA TRP A 308 -14.09 -14.54 -4.33
C TRP A 308 -13.25 -13.28 -4.06
N PRO A 309 -13.90 -12.15 -3.72
CA PRO A 309 -13.21 -10.97 -3.21
C PRO A 309 -12.21 -11.34 -2.11
N ARG A 310 -11.10 -10.60 -1.99
CA ARG A 310 -10.04 -10.84 -0.98
C ARG A 310 -10.58 -11.05 0.44
N SER A 311 -11.73 -10.49 0.75
CA SER A 311 -12.38 -10.48 2.05
C SER A 311 -13.34 -11.64 2.31
N PHE A 312 -13.61 -12.51 1.33
CA PHE A 312 -14.48 -13.66 1.57
C PHE A 312 -13.76 -14.69 2.46
N THR A 313 -14.01 -14.60 3.76
CA THR A 313 -13.57 -15.57 4.77
C THR A 313 -14.80 -16.32 5.27
N PRO A 314 -15.01 -17.60 4.86
CA PRO A 314 -16.09 -18.40 5.41
C PRO A 314 -15.94 -18.56 6.91
N GLY A 315 -17.07 -18.60 7.64
CA GLY A 315 -17.06 -18.76 9.10
C GLY A 315 -16.49 -20.10 9.61
N ASN A 316 -16.41 -21.12 8.73
CA ASN A 316 -15.88 -22.45 9.05
C ASN A 316 -14.43 -22.58 8.58
N GLN A 317 -13.54 -23.12 9.45
CA GLN A 317 -12.11 -23.29 9.16
C GLN A 317 -11.86 -24.15 7.92
N MET A 318 -12.57 -25.26 7.75
CA MET A 318 -12.43 -26.15 6.60
C MET A 318 -12.74 -25.42 5.27
N ARG A 319 -13.75 -24.57 5.24
CA ARG A 319 -14.06 -23.74 4.06
C ARG A 319 -13.01 -22.66 3.83
N ARG A 320 -12.43 -22.08 4.89
CA ARG A 320 -11.32 -21.11 4.79
C ARG A 320 -10.10 -21.75 4.16
N ASP A 321 -9.74 -22.97 4.59
CA ASP A 321 -8.61 -23.72 4.06
C ASP A 321 -8.83 -24.09 2.59
N LEU A 322 -10.05 -24.49 2.24
CA LEU A 322 -10.42 -24.77 0.84
C LEU A 322 -10.32 -23.51 -0.04
N VAL A 323 -10.89 -22.39 0.38
CA VAL A 323 -10.82 -21.11 -0.35
C VAL A 323 -9.37 -20.64 -0.50
N ALA A 324 -8.54 -20.81 0.52
CA ALA A 324 -7.12 -20.49 0.44
C ALA A 324 -6.39 -21.34 -0.62
N ARG A 325 -6.70 -22.64 -0.69
CA ARG A 325 -6.14 -23.55 -1.72
C ARG A 325 -6.65 -23.25 -3.13
N MET A 326 -7.89 -22.77 -3.27
CA MET A 326 -8.46 -22.42 -4.57
C MET A 326 -7.81 -21.21 -5.24
N LYS A 327 -7.11 -20.36 -4.48
CA LYS A 327 -6.52 -19.12 -5.02
C LYS A 327 -5.38 -19.39 -5.99
N LEU A 328 -4.62 -20.45 -5.77
CA LEU A 328 -3.47 -20.81 -6.58
C LEU A 328 -3.63 -22.25 -7.09
N ILE A 329 -3.54 -22.41 -8.40
CA ILE A 329 -3.61 -23.73 -9.05
C ILE A 329 -2.20 -24.15 -9.44
N PRO A 330 -1.66 -25.23 -8.84
CA PRO A 330 -0.38 -25.79 -9.25
C PRO A 330 -0.53 -26.50 -10.62
N ASN A 331 0.47 -26.32 -11.49
CA ASN A 331 0.55 -27.05 -12.75
C ASN A 331 1.47 -28.26 -12.58
N ALA A 332 0.89 -29.42 -12.24
CA ALA A 332 1.64 -30.63 -11.96
C ALA A 332 2.57 -31.07 -13.12
N ALA A 333 2.18 -30.82 -14.39
CA ALA A 333 3.00 -31.13 -15.55
C ALA A 333 4.31 -30.33 -15.62
N ILE A 334 4.31 -29.11 -15.03
CA ILE A 334 5.51 -28.26 -14.95
C ILE A 334 6.29 -28.53 -13.66
N LEU A 335 5.59 -28.86 -12.56
CA LEU A 335 6.23 -29.08 -11.25
C LEU A 335 7.01 -30.41 -11.18
N LYS A 336 6.50 -31.47 -11.84
CA LYS A 336 7.00 -32.82 -11.68
C LYS A 336 8.48 -32.94 -12.00
N ASP A 337 9.22 -33.49 -11.03
CA ASP A 337 10.65 -33.81 -11.08
C ASP A 337 11.57 -32.57 -11.29
N GLN A 338 11.06 -31.34 -11.08
CA GLN A 338 11.83 -30.12 -11.30
C GLN A 338 12.35 -29.54 -9.99
N ARG A 339 13.55 -28.95 -10.06
CA ARG A 339 14.12 -28.04 -9.05
C ARG A 339 13.65 -26.63 -9.41
N ILE A 340 12.78 -26.04 -8.59
CA ILE A 340 12.08 -24.79 -8.95
C ILE A 340 12.45 -23.65 -8.01
N VAL A 341 12.74 -22.50 -8.59
CA VAL A 341 12.81 -21.24 -7.86
C VAL A 341 11.45 -20.54 -7.93
N PHE A 342 10.84 -20.29 -6.79
CA PHE A 342 9.68 -19.42 -6.66
C PHE A 342 10.12 -18.05 -6.19
N CYS A 343 9.77 -16.99 -6.94
CA CYS A 343 9.96 -15.61 -6.53
C CYS A 343 8.67 -15.06 -5.92
N ASP A 344 8.79 -14.36 -4.81
CA ASP A 344 7.67 -13.68 -4.15
C ASP A 344 8.13 -12.31 -3.62
N ASP A 345 7.17 -11.44 -3.29
CA ASP A 345 7.46 -10.09 -2.80
C ASP A 345 8.05 -10.10 -1.37
N SER A 346 7.40 -10.74 -0.44
CA SER A 346 7.75 -10.70 0.98
C SER A 346 7.22 -11.89 1.77
N ILE A 347 7.82 -12.18 2.93
CA ILE A 347 7.30 -13.14 3.91
C ILE A 347 6.90 -12.38 5.18
N VAL A 348 5.59 -12.26 5.42
CA VAL A 348 5.04 -11.66 6.64
C VAL A 348 4.82 -12.75 7.70
N ARG A 349 3.74 -13.51 7.59
CA ARG A 349 3.37 -14.59 8.52
C ARG A 349 3.95 -15.96 8.15
N GLY A 350 4.21 -16.16 6.88
CA GLY A 350 4.71 -17.41 6.30
C GLY A 350 3.66 -18.53 6.16
N THR A 351 2.46 -18.41 6.72
CA THR A 351 1.46 -19.48 6.72
C THR A 351 1.03 -19.87 5.32
N GLN A 352 0.69 -18.90 4.48
CA GLN A 352 0.25 -19.15 3.11
C GLN A 352 1.38 -19.77 2.27
N LEU A 353 2.60 -19.26 2.41
CA LEU A 353 3.76 -19.80 1.68
C LEU A 353 4.05 -21.24 2.08
N ARG A 354 4.00 -21.59 3.37
CA ARG A 354 4.16 -22.97 3.84
C ARG A 354 3.14 -23.92 3.21
N ASP A 355 1.88 -23.52 3.16
CA ASP A 355 0.82 -24.35 2.59
C ASP A 355 1.00 -24.51 1.07
N ASN A 356 1.45 -23.46 0.37
CA ASN A 356 1.82 -23.54 -1.05
C ASN A 356 3.01 -24.48 -1.28
N VAL A 357 4.07 -24.38 -0.49
CA VAL A 357 5.27 -25.23 -0.59
C VAL A 357 4.89 -26.69 -0.45
N ARG A 358 4.07 -27.05 0.55
CA ARG A 358 3.56 -28.41 0.70
C ARG A 358 2.82 -28.88 -0.57
N THR A 359 1.96 -28.03 -1.11
CA THR A 359 1.22 -28.33 -2.34
C THR A 359 2.15 -28.53 -3.54
N PHE A 360 3.26 -27.78 -3.64
CA PHE A 360 4.22 -27.95 -4.73
C PHE A 360 4.92 -29.32 -4.66
N PHE A 361 5.35 -29.76 -3.48
CA PHE A 361 5.92 -31.11 -3.30
C PHE A 361 4.88 -32.21 -3.54
N GLU A 362 3.63 -32.05 -3.08
CA GLU A 362 2.53 -32.98 -3.36
C GLU A 362 2.24 -33.13 -4.88
N ASN A 363 2.55 -32.09 -5.68
CA ASN A 363 2.45 -32.11 -7.14
C ASN A 363 3.76 -32.50 -7.85
N GLY A 364 4.74 -33.05 -7.12
CA GLY A 364 5.91 -33.70 -7.67
C GLY A 364 7.14 -32.80 -7.86
N ALA A 365 7.18 -31.59 -7.30
CA ALA A 365 8.40 -30.79 -7.29
C ALA A 365 9.53 -31.54 -6.57
N LYS A 366 10.72 -31.57 -7.16
CA LYS A 366 11.91 -32.22 -6.59
C LYS A 366 12.54 -31.35 -5.51
N GLU A 367 12.69 -30.06 -5.79
CA GLU A 367 13.20 -29.06 -4.88
C GLU A 367 12.39 -27.76 -5.01
N VAL A 368 12.16 -27.10 -3.89
CA VAL A 368 11.45 -25.82 -3.81
C VAL A 368 12.35 -24.79 -3.18
N HIS A 369 12.86 -23.88 -3.99
CA HIS A 369 13.68 -22.75 -3.56
C HIS A 369 12.83 -21.49 -3.61
N VAL A 370 12.98 -20.59 -2.63
CA VAL A 370 12.25 -19.32 -2.59
C VAL A 370 13.22 -18.15 -2.60
N ARG A 371 12.90 -17.15 -3.39
CA ARG A 371 13.63 -15.88 -3.48
C ARG A 371 12.66 -14.72 -3.24
N ILE A 372 12.99 -13.90 -2.27
CA ILE A 372 12.13 -12.80 -1.79
C ILE A 372 12.73 -11.46 -2.22
N SER A 373 11.88 -10.60 -2.81
CA SER A 373 12.31 -9.33 -3.43
C SER A 373 12.71 -8.23 -2.45
N CYS A 374 12.60 -8.46 -1.15
CA CYS A 374 13.01 -7.50 -0.13
C CYS A 374 13.77 -8.19 1.01
N PRO A 375 14.47 -7.44 1.87
CA PRO A 375 15.02 -7.98 3.11
C PRO A 375 13.93 -8.54 4.03
N PRO A 376 14.27 -9.39 5.01
CA PRO A 376 13.33 -9.85 6.03
C PRO A 376 12.68 -8.66 6.75
N LEU A 377 11.37 -8.74 6.97
CA LEU A 377 10.63 -7.75 7.74
C LEU A 377 10.90 -7.95 9.23
N VAL A 378 11.80 -7.17 9.79
CA VAL A 378 12.19 -7.28 11.21
C VAL A 378 11.42 -6.30 12.10
N TYR A 379 11.02 -5.15 11.57
CA TYR A 379 10.34 -4.09 12.30
C TYR A 379 8.89 -3.92 11.83
N GLY A 380 7.96 -3.80 12.78
CA GLY A 380 6.57 -3.43 12.46
C GLY A 380 6.51 -2.01 11.89
N CYS A 381 5.72 -1.80 10.84
CA CYS A 381 5.61 -0.49 10.22
C CYS A 381 4.73 0.47 11.04
N PRO A 382 5.25 1.61 11.55
CA PRO A 382 4.44 2.59 12.26
C PRO A 382 3.74 3.61 11.34
N PHE A 383 4.01 3.59 10.03
CA PHE A 383 3.60 4.64 9.09
C PHE A 383 2.51 4.22 8.13
N ILE A 384 2.48 2.95 7.73
CA ILE A 384 1.51 2.43 6.77
C ILE A 384 0.90 1.16 7.36
N GLY A 385 -0.43 1.05 7.30
CA GLY A 385 -1.13 -0.15 7.75
C GLY A 385 -0.91 -1.32 6.80
N PHE A 386 0.11 -2.15 7.04
CA PHE A 386 0.35 -3.37 6.27
C PHE A 386 -0.69 -4.45 6.51
N THR A 387 -1.07 -4.57 7.76
CA THR A 387 -2.00 -5.58 8.23
C THR A 387 -2.91 -4.93 9.27
N SER A 388 -4.06 -5.54 9.52
CA SER A 388 -4.87 -5.22 10.70
C SER A 388 -4.20 -5.69 12.00
N SER A 389 -2.93 -6.06 11.95
CA SER A 389 -2.13 -6.59 13.02
C SER A 389 -1.91 -5.56 14.13
N LYS A 390 -2.14 -6.02 15.36
CA LYS A 390 -1.89 -5.23 16.57
C LYS A 390 -0.57 -5.64 17.26
N SER A 391 0.19 -6.60 16.70
CA SER A 391 1.38 -7.17 17.33
C SER A 391 2.45 -7.49 16.30
N ASP A 392 3.70 -7.15 16.63
CA ASP A 392 4.88 -7.50 15.83
C ASP A 392 5.11 -9.02 15.75
N LEU A 393 4.55 -9.81 16.67
CA LEU A 393 4.57 -11.28 16.64
C LEU A 393 3.79 -11.87 15.45
N GLU A 394 3.12 -11.08 14.65
CA GLU A 394 2.61 -11.55 13.36
C GLU A 394 3.71 -11.72 12.32
N LEU A 395 4.84 -11.04 12.46
CA LEU A 395 6.02 -11.25 11.63
C LEU A 395 6.67 -12.60 12.00
N ILE A 396 6.94 -13.43 10.99
CA ILE A 396 7.63 -14.72 11.20
C ILE A 396 9.02 -14.51 11.81
N THR A 397 9.70 -13.44 11.42
CA THR A 397 11.00 -13.00 11.96
C THR A 397 10.95 -12.78 13.45
N ARG A 398 9.96 -12.00 13.95
CA ARG A 398 9.80 -11.68 15.37
C ARG A 398 9.48 -12.93 16.23
N ARG A 399 8.68 -13.86 15.68
CA ARG A 399 8.43 -15.16 16.33
C ARG A 399 9.71 -15.99 16.44
N ILE A 400 10.52 -15.99 15.40
CA ILE A 400 11.80 -16.70 15.40
C ILE A 400 12.77 -16.06 16.40
N ILE A 401 12.89 -14.74 16.40
CA ILE A 401 13.71 -14.01 17.36
C ILE A 401 13.28 -14.34 18.79
N LYS A 402 11.98 -14.32 19.07
CA LYS A 402 11.45 -14.71 20.38
C LYS A 402 11.85 -16.12 20.80
N ASP A 403 11.79 -17.08 19.88
CA ASP A 403 12.15 -18.47 20.16
C ASP A 403 13.67 -18.65 20.37
N LEU A 404 14.50 -17.84 19.69
CA LEU A 404 15.96 -17.90 19.79
C LEU A 404 16.53 -17.11 20.99
N GLU A 405 15.91 -15.98 21.35
CA GLU A 405 16.41 -15.02 22.33
C GLU A 405 15.59 -14.97 23.62
N GLY A 406 14.39 -15.58 23.62
CA GLY A 406 13.41 -15.48 24.72
C GLY A 406 12.59 -14.17 24.71
N ASP A 407 12.96 -13.21 23.87
CA ASP A 407 12.33 -11.88 23.72
C ASP A 407 12.29 -11.52 22.23
N ASP A 408 11.14 -11.06 21.73
CA ASP A 408 10.95 -10.75 20.33
C ASP A 408 11.55 -9.40 19.90
N SER A 409 11.98 -8.56 20.83
CA SER A 409 12.61 -7.25 20.59
C SER A 409 14.12 -7.23 20.74
N LYS A 410 14.73 -8.35 21.11
CA LYS A 410 16.17 -8.41 21.41
C LYS A 410 17.03 -8.52 20.15
N ASN A 411 18.15 -7.80 20.13
CA ASN A 411 19.17 -7.85 19.05
C ASN A 411 18.63 -7.58 17.63
N LEU A 412 17.54 -6.83 17.45
CA LEU A 412 16.89 -6.64 16.15
C LEU A 412 17.84 -6.15 15.06
N GLU A 413 18.74 -5.23 15.37
CA GLU A 413 19.77 -4.74 14.45
C GLU A 413 20.62 -5.87 13.84
N LYS A 414 21.01 -6.86 14.66
CA LYS A 414 21.80 -8.00 14.20
C LYS A 414 20.99 -8.88 13.25
N TYR A 415 19.69 -9.07 13.53
CA TYR A 415 18.79 -9.82 12.67
C TYR A 415 18.44 -9.07 11.37
N ALA A 416 18.51 -7.75 11.38
CA ALA A 416 18.31 -6.90 10.19
C ALA A 416 19.59 -6.78 9.33
N THR A 417 20.77 -7.03 9.89
CA THR A 417 22.04 -6.89 9.18
C THR A 417 22.33 -8.12 8.32
N THR A 418 22.24 -7.96 6.99
CA THR A 418 22.52 -9.01 6.03
C THR A 418 23.89 -9.63 6.26
N GLY A 419 23.96 -10.97 6.33
CA GLY A 419 25.21 -11.72 6.50
C GLY A 419 25.67 -11.89 7.95
N SER A 420 25.03 -11.26 8.94
CA SER A 420 25.34 -11.52 10.35
C SER A 420 25.03 -12.98 10.75
N PRO A 421 25.66 -13.52 11.79
CA PRO A 421 25.32 -14.85 12.29
C PRO A 421 23.84 -14.99 12.72
N GLU A 422 23.28 -13.94 13.32
CA GLU A 422 21.88 -13.89 13.75
C GLU A 422 20.93 -13.88 12.54
N TYR A 423 21.22 -13.06 11.51
CA TYR A 423 20.49 -13.05 10.25
C TYR A 423 20.49 -14.44 9.60
N GLN A 424 21.64 -15.09 9.50
CA GLN A 424 21.76 -16.42 8.88
C GLN A 424 20.96 -17.47 9.65
N LYS A 425 21.00 -17.45 11.00
CA LYS A 425 20.18 -18.33 11.84
C LYS A 425 18.68 -18.11 11.62
N MET A 426 18.25 -16.86 11.55
CA MET A 426 16.85 -16.51 11.30
C MET A 426 16.41 -16.98 9.91
N VAL A 427 17.17 -16.72 8.86
CA VAL A 427 16.85 -17.14 7.48
C VAL A 427 16.81 -18.66 7.37
N HIS A 428 17.76 -19.37 8.00
CA HIS A 428 17.75 -20.83 8.08
C HIS A 428 16.45 -21.35 8.73
N GLU A 429 16.09 -20.76 9.88
CA GLU A 429 14.88 -21.16 10.62
C GLU A 429 13.59 -20.83 9.86
N ILE A 430 13.54 -19.72 9.09
CA ILE A 430 12.44 -19.43 8.15
C ILE A 430 12.30 -20.58 7.15
N GLY A 431 13.39 -20.96 6.48
CA GLY A 431 13.40 -22.05 5.51
C GLY A 431 12.90 -23.36 6.11
N ARG A 432 13.40 -23.74 7.29
CA ARG A 432 13.00 -24.93 8.02
C ARG A 432 11.49 -24.95 8.37
N ARG A 433 10.96 -23.85 8.92
CA ARG A 433 9.53 -23.73 9.29
C ARG A 433 8.59 -23.78 8.10
N LEU A 434 9.04 -23.30 6.96
CA LEU A 434 8.26 -23.29 5.73
C LEU A 434 8.43 -24.56 4.89
N GLY A 435 9.36 -25.47 5.25
CA GLY A 435 9.63 -26.71 4.52
C GLY A 435 10.32 -26.48 3.18
N LEU A 436 11.12 -25.41 3.06
CA LEU A 436 11.81 -25.03 1.83
C LEU A 436 13.13 -25.78 1.66
N THR A 437 13.53 -26.09 0.42
CA THR A 437 14.88 -26.54 0.11
C THR A 437 15.90 -25.42 0.37
N SER A 438 15.59 -24.19 -0.03
CA SER A 438 16.36 -22.99 0.35
C SER A 438 15.52 -21.71 0.27
N VAL A 439 15.91 -20.69 1.03
CA VAL A 439 15.35 -19.35 0.96
C VAL A 439 16.48 -18.31 0.98
N LYS A 440 16.35 -17.29 0.13
CA LYS A 440 17.19 -16.09 0.15
C LYS A 440 16.31 -14.84 0.00
N PHE A 441 16.75 -13.76 0.61
CA PHE A 441 16.13 -12.45 0.54
C PHE A 441 17.03 -11.51 -0.27
N ALA A 442 16.45 -10.58 -1.00
CA ALA A 442 17.22 -9.47 -1.58
C ALA A 442 17.88 -8.66 -0.48
N SER A 443 19.07 -8.15 -0.73
CA SER A 443 19.70 -7.21 0.20
C SER A 443 19.02 -5.84 0.14
N LEU A 444 19.18 -5.04 1.19
CA LEU A 444 18.64 -3.67 1.19
C LEU A 444 19.32 -2.82 0.12
N GLU A 445 20.60 -3.03 -0.10
CA GLU A 445 21.41 -2.36 -1.12
C GLU A 445 20.87 -2.66 -2.53
N ASP A 446 20.55 -3.93 -2.83
CA ASP A 446 19.98 -4.33 -4.13
C ASP A 446 18.59 -3.73 -4.35
N LEU A 447 17.78 -3.66 -3.31
CA LEU A 447 16.46 -3.03 -3.39
C LEU A 447 16.60 -1.52 -3.67
N ILE A 448 17.47 -0.82 -2.92
CA ILE A 448 17.73 0.61 -3.12
C ILE A 448 18.29 0.87 -4.53
N GLU A 449 19.27 0.07 -4.98
CA GLU A 449 19.82 0.14 -6.34
C GLU A 449 18.74 -0.08 -7.40
N SER A 450 17.82 -1.02 -7.14
CA SER A 450 16.73 -1.33 -8.08
C SER A 450 15.74 -0.20 -8.20
N ILE A 451 15.39 0.45 -7.08
CA ILE A 451 14.53 1.64 -7.06
C ILE A 451 15.23 2.82 -7.74
N GLY A 452 16.53 3.02 -7.46
CA GLY A 452 17.31 4.10 -8.07
C GLY A 452 17.20 5.46 -7.38
N LEU A 453 16.55 5.51 -6.20
CA LEU A 453 16.55 6.69 -5.33
C LEU A 453 17.64 6.56 -4.24
N PRO A 454 18.23 7.67 -3.77
CA PRO A 454 19.12 7.65 -2.62
C PRO A 454 18.43 7.09 -1.36
N LYS A 455 19.18 6.38 -0.50
CA LYS A 455 18.65 5.76 0.72
C LYS A 455 17.93 6.78 1.63
N ASP A 456 18.47 7.98 1.75
CA ASP A 456 17.94 9.06 2.57
C ASP A 456 16.58 9.60 2.08
N ARG A 457 16.18 9.28 0.84
CA ARG A 457 14.86 9.58 0.30
C ARG A 457 13.86 8.43 0.43
N LEU A 458 14.30 7.27 0.90
CA LEU A 458 13.49 6.07 1.04
C LEU A 458 13.18 5.76 2.52
N CYS A 459 11.95 5.43 2.83
CA CYS A 459 11.60 4.80 4.10
C CYS A 459 11.91 3.30 4.01
N THR A 460 12.86 2.83 4.81
CA THR A 460 13.28 1.42 4.91
C THR A 460 13.03 0.84 6.29
N HIS A 461 12.22 1.50 7.12
CA HIS A 461 11.99 1.17 8.52
C HIS A 461 11.65 -0.31 8.76
N CYS A 462 10.81 -0.91 7.94
CA CYS A 462 10.41 -2.31 8.10
C CYS A 462 11.57 -3.31 7.97
N PHE A 463 12.69 -2.91 7.36
CA PHE A 463 13.87 -3.73 7.14
C PHE A 463 14.97 -3.46 8.17
N ASP A 464 15.34 -2.18 8.39
CA ASP A 464 16.50 -1.78 9.17
C ASP A 464 16.18 -0.94 10.42
N GLY A 465 14.90 -0.64 10.67
CA GLY A 465 14.45 0.16 11.81
C GLY A 465 14.72 1.66 11.67
N THR A 466 15.33 2.10 10.57
CA THR A 466 15.62 3.52 10.37
C THR A 466 14.34 4.28 10.00
N SER A 467 14.04 5.34 10.73
CA SER A 467 12.90 6.23 10.43
C SER A 467 13.15 7.61 11.00
N TYR A 468 12.64 8.59 10.28
CA TYR A 468 12.51 9.95 10.79
C TYR A 468 11.05 10.17 11.18
N CYS A 469 10.80 10.70 12.37
CA CYS A 469 9.44 10.91 12.86
C CYS A 469 8.98 12.37 12.71
N HIS A 470 9.87 13.36 12.90
CA HIS A 470 9.60 14.80 12.78
C HIS A 470 10.90 15.59 12.54
N GLU A 471 10.76 16.90 12.27
CA GLU A 471 11.92 17.82 12.15
C GLU A 471 12.81 17.91 13.41
N LYS A 472 12.34 17.42 14.56
CA LYS A 472 13.10 17.41 15.82
C LYS A 472 14.35 16.53 15.79
N ASP A 473 14.49 15.68 14.78
CA ASP A 473 15.67 14.83 14.58
C ASP A 473 16.78 15.55 13.79
N ASN A 474 16.74 16.88 13.73
CA ASN A 474 17.65 17.74 12.94
C ASN A 474 18.68 18.54 13.76
N GLU A 475 18.87 18.24 15.06
CA GLU A 475 19.97 18.84 15.86
C GLU A 475 21.10 17.84 16.13
#